data_111e4f4f4552ffffa39df3874665d9cb
#
_entry.id   111e4f4f4552ffffa39df3874665d9cb
#
_cell.length_a   1.000
_cell.length_b   1.000
_cell.length_c   1.000
_cell.angle_alpha   90.00
_cell.angle_beta   90.00
_cell.angle_gamma   90.00
#
_symmetry.space_group_name_H-M   'P 1'
#
loop_
_entity.id
_entity.type
_entity.pdbx_description
1 polymer ?
#
loop_
_entity_poly.entity_id
_entity_poly.type
_entity_poly.pdbx_seq_one_letter_code
_entity_poly.pdbx_strand_id
1 'polypeptide(L)'
;MAERPQPAPWTRREFLKATAVAGGLALGTARSGPVSAQGLKSISASHSVSTFVYGQHLVAAQKKFFEEEGVKTPDFVVPGGGAKVVQALAAGQVQFALGDSNHPLKITEKGKDALMVFATDTRCSYANIVVRKELWDKGVRTVEALADQKLVGRNAVVAATAIGSGTYVYGVYVLQNIKGGDGKPVGDHVEWVGGGASTTMLGGLKAGKFDAIMAVPEWQGAAVEEGFGKPLYDIQDEKAWNRVFGGPIPVTVGYVLKETIEKSPDLVQAYVSACYRAQQWIRRAKDDEITDLLWKPYMDTFKREVVLESVRYYRTIFDWDFVIEEKDYERGMKVWVPTAVEKAIPYKQAVDMSFVKKAQARYK
;
A
#
# COMPACT_ATOMS: atom_id res chain seq x y z
N MET A 1 -50.87 -2.66 -14.15
CA MET A 1 -49.77 -3.12 -13.27
C MET A 1 -49.95 -2.37 -11.96
N ALA A 2 -50.38 -3.06 -10.89
CA ALA A 2 -50.63 -2.43 -9.61
C ALA A 2 -49.37 -2.40 -8.77
N GLU A 3 -49.01 -1.21 -8.32
CA GLU A 3 -47.89 -0.99 -7.38
C GLU A 3 -48.21 -1.61 -6.01
N ARG A 4 -47.26 -2.36 -5.47
CA ARG A 4 -47.33 -2.87 -4.08
C ARG A 4 -46.98 -1.75 -3.12
N PRO A 5 -47.75 -1.56 -2.04
CA PRO A 5 -47.45 -0.55 -1.02
C PRO A 5 -46.18 -0.91 -0.24
N GLN A 6 -45.34 0.08 0.02
CA GLN A 6 -44.16 0.02 0.88
C GLN A 6 -44.57 -0.09 2.35
N PRO A 7 -43.89 -0.89 3.20
CA PRO A 7 -44.19 -0.96 4.63
C PRO A 7 -43.76 0.34 5.32
N ALA A 8 -44.60 0.79 6.28
CA ALA A 8 -44.39 1.99 7.07
C ALA A 8 -43.16 1.86 8.02
N PRO A 9 -42.42 2.95 8.27
CA PRO A 9 -41.26 2.92 9.17
C PRO A 9 -41.66 2.67 10.61
N TRP A 10 -40.86 1.84 11.29
CA TRP A 10 -41.03 1.44 12.68
C TRP A 10 -40.94 2.64 13.61
N THR A 11 -41.85 2.71 14.61
CA THR A 11 -41.82 3.75 15.65
C THR A 11 -40.80 3.40 16.73
N ARG A 12 -40.25 4.45 17.39
CA ARG A 12 -39.27 4.34 18.48
C ARG A 12 -39.72 3.42 19.65
N ARG A 13 -41.02 3.18 19.79
CA ARG A 13 -41.61 2.34 20.83
C ARG A 13 -41.61 0.85 20.48
N GLU A 14 -41.61 0.52 19.20
CA GLU A 14 -41.56 -0.87 18.71
C GLU A 14 -40.14 -1.40 18.75
N PHE A 15 -39.15 -0.51 18.57
CA PHE A 15 -37.72 -0.85 18.68
C PHE A 15 -37.30 -1.23 20.11
N LEU A 16 -37.94 -0.62 21.14
CA LEU A 16 -37.60 -0.84 22.56
C LEU A 16 -38.27 -2.08 23.17
N LYS A 17 -39.25 -2.71 22.50
CA LYS A 17 -39.92 -3.93 23.00
C LYS A 17 -39.22 -5.23 22.58
N ALA A 18 -38.26 -5.17 21.67
CA ALA A 18 -37.54 -6.36 21.18
C ALA A 18 -36.28 -6.74 22.01
N THR A 19 -35.97 -5.98 23.08
CA THR A 19 -34.69 -6.17 23.84
C THR A 19 -34.85 -6.65 25.27
N ALA A 20 -35.99 -7.23 25.65
CA ALA A 20 -36.15 -7.78 26.99
C ALA A 20 -36.72 -9.21 26.93
N VAL A 21 -35.89 -10.24 26.96
CA VAL A 21 -36.02 -11.56 27.61
C VAL A 21 -34.73 -12.39 27.31
N ALA A 22 -33.90 -12.67 28.30
CA ALA A 22 -33.59 -13.92 28.96
C ALA A 22 -32.20 -13.86 29.63
N GLY A 23 -32.23 -13.65 30.94
CA GLY A 23 -31.10 -14.03 31.80
C GLY A 23 -31.22 -15.52 32.17
N GLY A 24 -30.13 -16.25 32.06
CA GLY A 24 -30.01 -17.63 32.54
C GLY A 24 -28.54 -17.95 32.74
N LEU A 25 -28.10 -18.01 34.01
CA LEU A 25 -26.77 -18.49 34.39
C LEU A 25 -26.63 -19.99 34.10
N ALA A 26 -25.58 -20.38 33.37
CA ALA A 26 -25.04 -21.73 33.40
C ALA A 26 -23.53 -21.66 33.45
N LEU A 27 -22.94 -22.07 34.57
CA LEU A 27 -21.53 -22.39 34.74
C LEU A 27 -21.24 -23.68 33.96
N GLY A 28 -20.42 -23.60 32.93
CA GLY A 28 -19.98 -24.76 32.11
C GLY A 28 -18.60 -24.54 31.55
N THR A 29 -17.75 -25.50 31.83
CA THR A 29 -16.35 -25.73 31.45
C THR A 29 -15.94 -25.23 30.07
N ALA A 30 -14.83 -24.48 30.03
CA ALA A 30 -14.21 -23.95 28.82
C ALA A 30 -13.77 -25.06 27.86
N ARG A 31 -14.50 -25.23 26.76
CA ARG A 31 -14.03 -25.83 25.52
C ARG A 31 -13.86 -24.68 24.52
N SER A 32 -12.66 -24.53 24.00
CA SER A 32 -12.37 -23.62 22.88
C SER A 32 -13.12 -24.08 21.62
N GLY A 33 -14.37 -23.57 21.47
CA GLY A 33 -15.13 -23.66 20.24
C GLY A 33 -14.84 -22.46 19.33
N PRO A 34 -15.20 -22.49 18.03
CA PRO A 34 -14.99 -21.37 17.14
C PRO A 34 -15.69 -20.12 17.68
N VAL A 35 -14.95 -19.00 17.77
CA VAL A 35 -15.46 -17.70 18.19
C VAL A 35 -16.62 -17.31 17.28
N SER A 36 -17.82 -17.21 17.82
CA SER A 36 -19.00 -16.74 17.09
C SER A 36 -18.79 -15.28 16.66
N ALA A 37 -19.05 -14.97 15.40
CA ALA A 37 -18.90 -13.62 14.82
C ALA A 37 -19.74 -12.53 15.54
N GLN A 38 -20.61 -12.89 16.46
CA GLN A 38 -21.54 -12.01 17.17
C GLN A 38 -20.91 -11.15 18.28
N GLY A 39 -19.62 -11.29 18.57
CA GLY A 39 -18.89 -10.52 19.60
C GLY A 39 -17.68 -9.74 19.09
N LEU A 40 -17.37 -9.79 17.78
CA LEU A 40 -16.16 -9.17 17.23
C LEU A 40 -16.27 -7.65 17.21
N LYS A 41 -15.19 -6.96 17.62
CA LYS A 41 -15.07 -5.50 17.51
C LYS A 41 -14.90 -5.10 16.03
N SER A 42 -15.57 -4.01 15.62
CA SER A 42 -15.39 -3.47 14.26
C SER A 42 -14.15 -2.60 14.19
N ILE A 43 -13.39 -2.75 13.10
CA ILE A 43 -12.29 -1.86 12.72
C ILE A 43 -12.52 -1.36 11.29
N SER A 44 -11.90 -0.23 10.96
CA SER A 44 -11.88 0.33 9.61
C SER A 44 -10.43 0.52 9.14
N ALA A 45 -10.15 0.14 7.91
CA ALA A 45 -8.80 0.21 7.35
C ALA A 45 -8.81 0.72 5.89
N SER A 46 -7.68 1.26 5.44
CA SER A 46 -7.53 1.77 4.07
C SER A 46 -6.20 1.38 3.46
N HIS A 47 -6.20 1.20 2.13
CA HIS A 47 -5.00 1.15 1.29
C HIS A 47 -5.34 1.75 -0.09
N SER A 48 -4.34 2.13 -0.89
CA SER A 48 -4.60 3.00 -2.04
C SER A 48 -5.22 2.29 -3.25
N VAL A 49 -4.81 1.05 -3.56
CA VAL A 49 -5.23 0.27 -4.73
C VAL A 49 -5.25 -1.22 -4.39
N SER A 50 -6.02 -2.02 -5.14
CA SER A 50 -6.07 -3.48 -4.96
C SER A 50 -4.96 -4.15 -5.78
N THR A 51 -3.74 -4.18 -5.24
CA THR A 51 -2.57 -4.88 -5.79
C THR A 51 -1.81 -5.59 -4.67
N PHE A 52 -0.88 -6.47 -4.99
CA PHE A 52 -0.21 -7.29 -3.99
C PHE A 52 0.74 -6.49 -3.06
N VAL A 53 1.02 -5.23 -3.36
CA VAL A 53 1.71 -4.33 -2.40
C VAL A 53 0.99 -4.25 -1.06
N TYR A 54 -0.34 -4.46 -1.06
CA TYR A 54 -1.18 -4.53 0.14
C TYR A 54 -1.63 -5.95 0.48
N GLY A 55 -0.83 -6.94 0.07
CA GLY A 55 -1.11 -8.36 0.24
C GLY A 55 -1.43 -8.76 1.67
N GLN A 56 -0.84 -8.07 2.66
CA GLN A 56 -1.08 -8.33 4.08
C GLN A 56 -2.55 -8.07 4.47
N HIS A 57 -3.15 -6.97 3.99
CA HIS A 57 -4.57 -6.69 4.18
C HIS A 57 -5.45 -7.75 3.49
N LEU A 58 -5.13 -8.04 2.23
CA LEU A 58 -5.94 -8.93 1.39
C LEU A 58 -5.89 -10.38 1.88
N VAL A 59 -4.70 -10.87 2.23
CA VAL A 59 -4.51 -12.21 2.79
C VAL A 59 -5.13 -12.32 4.18
N ALA A 60 -4.93 -11.32 5.06
CA ALA A 60 -5.54 -11.34 6.40
C ALA A 60 -7.06 -11.43 6.32
N ALA A 61 -7.68 -10.73 5.36
CA ALA A 61 -9.11 -10.81 5.10
C ALA A 61 -9.53 -12.19 4.59
N GLN A 62 -8.90 -12.70 3.53
CA GLN A 62 -9.26 -13.98 2.91
C GLN A 62 -9.01 -15.18 3.84
N LYS A 63 -7.98 -15.12 4.67
CA LYS A 63 -7.61 -16.17 5.65
C LYS A 63 -8.32 -15.99 6.99
N LYS A 64 -9.16 -14.96 7.15
CA LYS A 64 -9.90 -14.64 8.38
C LYS A 64 -9.00 -14.38 9.60
N PHE A 65 -7.77 -13.88 9.38
CA PHE A 65 -6.87 -13.60 10.49
C PHE A 65 -7.36 -12.43 11.35
N PHE A 66 -8.14 -11.50 10.80
CA PHE A 66 -8.78 -10.46 11.60
C PHE A 66 -9.78 -11.03 12.61
N GLU A 67 -10.65 -11.96 12.18
CA GLU A 67 -11.62 -12.61 13.07
C GLU A 67 -10.95 -13.44 14.15
N GLU A 68 -9.87 -14.14 13.79
CA GLU A 68 -9.08 -14.93 14.76
C GLU A 68 -8.35 -14.05 15.79
N GLU A 69 -8.09 -12.77 15.45
CA GLU A 69 -7.57 -11.77 16.39
C GLU A 69 -8.68 -11.00 17.13
N GLY A 70 -9.95 -11.40 16.99
CA GLY A 70 -11.08 -10.82 17.73
C GLY A 70 -11.68 -9.54 17.14
N VAL A 71 -11.36 -9.24 15.89
CA VAL A 71 -11.93 -8.09 15.15
C VAL A 71 -12.61 -8.55 13.87
N LYS A 72 -13.61 -7.82 13.41
CA LYS A 72 -14.23 -8.09 12.11
C LYS A 72 -13.25 -7.73 11.01
N THR A 73 -13.23 -8.54 9.95
CA THR A 73 -12.53 -8.12 8.72
C THR A 73 -13.03 -6.74 8.30
N PRO A 74 -12.15 -5.74 8.12
CA PRO A 74 -12.58 -4.40 7.74
C PRO A 74 -13.12 -4.37 6.31
N ASP A 75 -14.17 -3.59 6.07
CA ASP A 75 -14.50 -3.11 4.74
C ASP A 75 -13.41 -2.10 4.35
N PHE A 76 -12.50 -2.51 3.47
CA PHE A 76 -11.37 -1.68 3.08
C PHE A 76 -11.81 -0.47 2.26
N VAL A 77 -11.42 0.72 2.67
CA VAL A 77 -11.54 1.94 1.86
C VAL A 77 -10.37 1.97 0.87
N VAL A 78 -10.67 1.85 -0.43
CA VAL A 78 -9.68 1.80 -1.52
C VAL A 78 -9.87 2.98 -2.46
N PRO A 79 -9.34 4.19 -2.13
CA PRO A 79 -9.71 5.43 -2.79
C PRO A 79 -8.95 5.71 -4.11
N GLY A 80 -8.10 4.80 -4.56
CA GLY A 80 -7.36 4.92 -5.83
C GLY A 80 -6.10 5.80 -5.76
N GLY A 81 -5.60 6.12 -4.55
CA GLY A 81 -4.36 6.88 -4.41
C GLY A 81 -3.99 7.20 -2.97
N GLY A 82 -2.68 7.21 -2.67
CA GLY A 82 -2.14 7.36 -1.32
C GLY A 82 -2.53 8.67 -0.62
N ALA A 83 -2.60 9.78 -1.35
CA ALA A 83 -3.01 11.07 -0.77
C ALA A 83 -4.43 11.03 -0.17
N LYS A 84 -5.34 10.26 -0.77
CA LYS A 84 -6.69 10.07 -0.26
C LYS A 84 -6.72 9.17 0.98
N VAL A 85 -5.82 8.17 1.07
CA VAL A 85 -5.64 7.35 2.28
C VAL A 85 -5.19 8.22 3.46
N VAL A 86 -4.21 9.12 3.23
CA VAL A 86 -3.77 10.11 4.23
C VAL A 86 -4.94 10.96 4.73
N GLN A 87 -5.77 11.47 3.81
CA GLN A 87 -6.94 12.29 4.16
C GLN A 87 -7.96 11.49 4.99
N ALA A 88 -8.26 10.25 4.60
CA ALA A 88 -9.22 9.39 5.31
C ALA A 88 -8.77 9.09 6.75
N LEU A 89 -7.47 8.76 6.96
CA LEU A 89 -6.95 8.52 8.30
C LEU A 89 -6.91 9.82 9.13
N ALA A 90 -6.39 10.92 8.57
CA ALA A 90 -6.31 12.20 9.27
C ALA A 90 -7.69 12.75 9.66
N ALA A 91 -8.74 12.47 8.87
CA ALA A 91 -10.12 12.83 9.16
C ALA A 91 -10.83 11.86 10.13
N GLY A 92 -10.19 10.74 10.53
CA GLY A 92 -10.80 9.71 11.38
C GLY A 92 -11.86 8.86 10.68
N GLN A 93 -11.91 8.88 9.34
CA GLN A 93 -12.82 8.01 8.56
C GLN A 93 -12.39 6.55 8.62
N VAL A 94 -11.09 6.30 8.79
CA VAL A 94 -10.53 4.98 9.04
C VAL A 94 -9.59 5.03 10.24
N GLN A 95 -9.45 3.90 10.94
CA GLN A 95 -8.58 3.75 12.11
C GLN A 95 -7.17 3.32 11.74
N PHE A 96 -7.04 2.53 10.66
CA PHE A 96 -5.81 1.89 10.23
C PHE A 96 -5.54 2.19 8.75
N ALA A 97 -4.27 2.29 8.41
CA ALA A 97 -3.88 2.39 7.02
C ALA A 97 -2.62 1.55 6.74
N LEU A 98 -2.56 1.02 5.51
CA LEU A 98 -1.36 0.39 4.96
C LEU A 98 -0.96 1.21 3.73
N GLY A 99 0.24 1.77 3.75
CA GLY A 99 0.69 2.67 2.69
C GLY A 99 2.11 3.19 2.88
N ASP A 100 2.45 4.23 2.16
CA ASP A 100 3.80 4.79 2.13
C ASP A 100 4.23 5.41 3.46
N SER A 101 5.51 5.24 3.83
CA SER A 101 6.08 5.80 5.05
C SER A 101 6.00 7.33 5.13
N ASN A 102 5.97 8.05 4.01
CA ASN A 102 5.76 9.49 4.04
C ASN A 102 4.35 9.90 4.51
N HIS A 103 3.38 8.99 4.47
CA HIS A 103 1.99 9.28 4.86
C HIS A 103 1.85 9.67 6.33
N PRO A 104 2.27 8.83 7.32
CA PRO A 104 2.22 9.22 8.73
C PRO A 104 3.10 10.45 9.02
N LEU A 105 4.23 10.60 8.34
CA LEU A 105 5.09 11.78 8.50
C LEU A 105 4.37 13.07 8.10
N LYS A 106 3.67 13.08 6.96
CA LYS A 106 2.85 14.23 6.51
C LYS A 106 1.70 14.54 7.47
N ILE A 107 1.09 13.52 8.07
CA ILE A 107 0.04 13.71 9.07
C ILE A 107 0.62 14.37 10.31
N THR A 108 1.78 13.89 10.78
CA THR A 108 2.49 14.44 11.96
C THR A 108 2.92 15.89 11.71
N GLU A 109 3.45 16.19 10.54
CA GLU A 109 3.85 17.56 10.16
C GLU A 109 2.66 18.55 10.18
N LYS A 110 1.44 18.05 9.91
CA LYS A 110 0.20 18.83 9.97
C LYS A 110 -0.43 18.87 11.38
N GLY A 111 0.28 18.44 12.40
CA GLY A 111 -0.11 18.58 13.81
C GLY A 111 -0.95 17.43 14.38
N LYS A 112 -1.04 16.29 13.69
CA LYS A 112 -1.64 15.07 14.24
C LYS A 112 -0.60 13.96 14.31
N ASP A 113 -0.20 13.54 15.50
CA ASP A 113 0.76 12.45 15.65
C ASP A 113 0.24 11.15 15.03
N ALA A 114 1.00 10.62 14.06
CA ALA A 114 0.74 9.33 13.43
C ALA A 114 2.01 8.47 13.48
N LEU A 115 1.87 7.19 13.84
CA LEU A 115 2.98 6.26 14.03
C LEU A 115 2.92 5.11 13.06
N MET A 116 4.08 4.71 12.57
CA MET A 116 4.31 3.46 11.86
C MET A 116 4.37 2.33 12.90
N VAL A 117 3.61 1.29 12.69
CA VAL A 117 3.52 0.16 13.63
C VAL A 117 4.07 -1.15 13.07
N PHE A 118 4.40 -1.19 11.78
CA PHE A 118 5.16 -2.24 11.09
C PHE A 118 5.56 -1.79 9.68
N ALA A 119 6.54 -2.48 9.06
CA ALA A 119 6.84 -2.39 7.63
C ALA A 119 6.61 -3.74 6.94
N THR A 120 6.27 -3.72 5.65
CA THR A 120 6.03 -4.93 4.87
C THR A 120 7.10 -5.21 3.82
N ASP A 121 7.94 -4.23 3.52
CA ASP A 121 8.95 -4.31 2.47
C ASP A 121 10.21 -3.50 2.82
N THR A 122 11.26 -3.76 2.06
CA THR A 122 12.58 -3.12 2.18
C THR A 122 12.95 -2.27 0.97
N ARG A 123 12.12 -2.32 -0.09
CA ARG A 123 12.28 -1.54 -1.35
C ARG A 123 10.90 -1.13 -1.87
N CYS A 124 10.84 0.03 -2.50
CA CYS A 124 9.60 0.63 -3.00
C CYS A 124 9.09 -0.06 -4.27
N SER A 125 8.13 -0.96 -4.16
CA SER A 125 7.54 -1.68 -5.30
C SER A 125 6.89 -0.77 -6.36
N TYR A 126 6.57 0.46 -6.03
CA TYR A 126 5.99 1.45 -6.95
C TYR A 126 6.98 2.53 -7.42
N ALA A 127 8.31 2.30 -7.21
CA ALA A 127 9.36 3.13 -7.80
C ALA A 127 9.82 2.63 -9.18
N ASN A 128 9.19 1.60 -9.74
CA ASN A 128 9.46 1.18 -11.11
C ASN A 128 9.03 2.27 -12.09
N ILE A 129 9.83 2.47 -13.15
CA ILE A 129 9.53 3.40 -14.24
C ILE A 129 9.32 2.59 -15.51
N VAL A 130 8.12 2.70 -16.09
CA VAL A 130 7.75 2.06 -17.36
C VAL A 130 7.56 3.13 -18.41
N VAL A 131 8.34 3.04 -19.52
CA VAL A 131 8.22 3.92 -20.68
C VAL A 131 7.26 3.34 -21.71
N ARG A 132 6.55 4.17 -22.45
CA ARG A 132 5.74 3.70 -23.59
C ARG A 132 6.63 3.14 -24.70
N LYS A 133 6.12 2.09 -25.38
CA LYS A 133 6.89 1.32 -26.36
C LYS A 133 7.43 2.16 -27.52
N GLU A 134 6.68 3.15 -27.99
CA GLU A 134 7.13 4.01 -29.10
C GLU A 134 8.41 4.79 -28.75
N LEU A 135 8.56 5.26 -27.52
CA LEU A 135 9.80 5.91 -27.09
C LEU A 135 10.93 4.91 -26.91
N TRP A 136 10.62 3.72 -26.39
CA TRP A 136 11.59 2.64 -26.31
C TRP A 136 12.16 2.28 -27.70
N ASP A 137 11.30 2.15 -28.70
CA ASP A 137 11.69 1.82 -30.07
C ASP A 137 12.51 2.96 -30.73
N LYS A 138 12.27 4.22 -30.32
CA LYS A 138 13.08 5.38 -30.72
C LYS A 138 14.43 5.47 -30.01
N GLY A 139 14.71 4.63 -29.00
CA GLY A 139 15.99 4.60 -28.31
C GLY A 139 15.96 5.02 -26.85
N VAL A 140 14.79 5.37 -26.25
CA VAL A 140 14.67 5.65 -24.82
C VAL A 140 14.68 4.31 -24.07
N ARG A 141 15.87 3.79 -23.77
CA ARG A 141 16.08 2.46 -23.17
C ARG A 141 16.69 2.50 -21.78
N THR A 142 17.00 3.68 -21.29
CA THR A 142 17.51 3.93 -19.92
C THR A 142 16.81 5.15 -19.33
N VAL A 143 16.91 5.32 -18.02
CA VAL A 143 16.33 6.49 -17.33
C VAL A 143 16.96 7.78 -17.85
N GLU A 144 18.29 7.77 -18.06
CA GLU A 144 19.04 8.92 -18.57
C GLU A 144 18.52 9.41 -19.92
N ALA A 145 18.03 8.48 -20.77
CA ALA A 145 17.51 8.80 -22.09
C ALA A 145 16.15 9.53 -22.07
N LEU A 146 15.44 9.55 -20.93
CA LEU A 146 14.24 10.40 -20.77
C LEU A 146 14.58 11.90 -20.86
N ALA A 147 15.82 12.29 -20.55
CA ALA A 147 16.29 13.66 -20.65
C ALA A 147 16.72 14.05 -22.09
N ASP A 148 16.84 13.08 -23.01
CA ASP A 148 17.26 13.35 -24.38
C ASP A 148 16.09 13.88 -25.22
N GLN A 149 16.04 15.21 -25.38
CA GLN A 149 15.00 15.87 -26.17
C GLN A 149 15.03 15.53 -27.67
N LYS A 150 16.13 14.98 -28.19
CA LYS A 150 16.16 14.49 -29.57
C LYS A 150 15.35 13.20 -29.73
N LEU A 151 15.28 12.38 -28.67
CA LEU A 151 14.48 11.14 -28.65
C LEU A 151 13.02 11.41 -28.26
N VAL A 152 12.78 12.26 -27.25
CA VAL A 152 11.45 12.52 -26.69
C VAL A 152 10.73 13.65 -27.43
N GLY A 153 11.44 14.64 -27.95
CA GLY A 153 10.89 15.80 -28.69
C GLY A 153 10.50 16.99 -27.79
N ARG A 154 10.43 16.81 -26.48
CA ARG A 154 10.08 17.77 -25.43
C ARG A 154 10.50 17.24 -24.06
N ASN A 155 10.17 17.93 -22.99
CA ASN A 155 10.25 17.34 -21.66
C ASN A 155 9.33 16.11 -21.58
N ALA A 156 9.84 15.01 -21.02
CA ALA A 156 9.07 13.78 -20.89
C ALA A 156 7.94 13.96 -19.88
N VAL A 157 6.72 13.54 -20.22
CA VAL A 157 5.57 13.53 -19.30
C VAL A 157 5.60 12.23 -18.50
N VAL A 158 5.87 12.35 -17.20
CA VAL A 158 5.91 11.20 -16.28
C VAL A 158 4.71 11.25 -15.34
N ALA A 159 3.95 10.16 -15.32
CA ALA A 159 2.76 10.09 -14.48
C ALA A 159 3.02 9.34 -13.17
N ALA A 160 2.59 9.95 -12.06
CA ALA A 160 2.41 9.33 -10.75
C ALA A 160 0.92 9.15 -10.45
N THR A 161 0.53 8.36 -9.44
CA THR A 161 -0.89 8.21 -9.08
C THR A 161 -1.54 9.55 -8.71
N ALA A 162 -0.79 10.41 -8.03
CA ALA A 162 -1.14 11.81 -7.77
C ALA A 162 0.14 12.57 -7.40
N ILE A 163 0.17 13.88 -7.62
CA ILE A 163 1.24 14.74 -7.11
C ILE A 163 1.25 14.65 -5.58
N GLY A 164 2.43 14.40 -4.99
CA GLY A 164 2.61 14.22 -3.56
C GLY A 164 2.28 12.82 -3.02
N SER A 165 1.89 11.86 -3.88
CA SER A 165 1.75 10.43 -3.50
C SER A 165 3.12 9.75 -3.39
N GLY A 166 3.15 8.52 -2.84
CA GLY A 166 4.39 7.73 -2.78
C GLY A 166 5.04 7.52 -4.15
N THR A 167 4.26 7.20 -5.19
CA THR A 167 4.78 7.08 -6.58
C THR A 167 5.47 8.36 -7.05
N TYR A 168 4.92 9.54 -6.73
CA TYR A 168 5.55 10.82 -7.03
C TYR A 168 6.84 11.02 -6.23
N VAL A 169 6.80 10.80 -4.93
CA VAL A 169 7.93 11.00 -4.01
C VAL A 169 9.15 10.20 -4.45
N TYR A 170 8.98 8.89 -4.68
CA TYR A 170 10.09 8.03 -5.10
C TYR A 170 10.51 8.28 -6.55
N GLY A 171 9.58 8.59 -7.43
CA GLY A 171 9.88 8.95 -8.82
C GLY A 171 10.72 10.21 -8.92
N VAL A 172 10.36 11.27 -8.20
CA VAL A 172 11.15 12.50 -8.11
C VAL A 172 12.55 12.20 -7.58
N TYR A 173 12.65 11.40 -6.49
CA TYR A 173 13.95 11.06 -5.92
C TYR A 173 14.82 10.29 -6.91
N VAL A 174 14.28 9.28 -7.61
CA VAL A 174 15.03 8.53 -8.64
C VAL A 174 15.52 9.47 -9.74
N LEU A 175 14.63 10.29 -10.32
CA LEU A 175 14.98 11.13 -11.46
C LEU A 175 15.90 12.29 -11.10
N GLN A 176 15.89 12.77 -9.85
CA GLN A 176 16.82 13.79 -9.37
C GLN A 176 18.22 13.22 -9.05
N ASN A 177 18.34 11.92 -8.78
CA ASN A 177 19.63 11.27 -8.47
C ASN A 177 20.28 10.57 -9.68
N ILE A 178 19.64 10.60 -10.84
CA ILE A 178 20.19 10.09 -12.10
C ILE A 178 20.43 11.27 -13.04
N LYS A 179 21.63 11.36 -13.65
CA LYS A 179 22.01 12.45 -14.56
C LYS A 179 21.79 12.07 -16.01
N GLY A 180 21.17 12.96 -16.77
CA GLY A 180 21.05 12.88 -18.22
C GLY A 180 22.39 13.10 -18.94
N GLY A 181 22.38 13.00 -20.26
CA GLY A 181 23.56 13.19 -21.12
C GLY A 181 24.16 14.61 -21.07
N ASP A 182 23.42 15.60 -20.61
CA ASP A 182 23.90 16.98 -20.39
C ASP A 182 24.48 17.20 -18.98
N GLY A 183 24.54 16.16 -18.14
CA GLY A 183 25.05 16.20 -16.77
C GLY A 183 24.10 16.75 -15.73
N LYS A 184 22.90 17.19 -16.12
CA LYS A 184 21.84 17.63 -15.19
C LYS A 184 20.98 16.43 -14.74
N PRO A 185 20.29 16.55 -13.59
CA PRO A 185 19.31 15.54 -13.18
C PRO A 185 18.26 15.29 -14.28
N VAL A 186 17.87 14.03 -14.49
CA VAL A 186 16.78 13.69 -15.42
C VAL A 186 15.47 14.37 -14.98
N GLY A 187 15.28 14.58 -13.67
CA GLY A 187 14.13 15.27 -13.10
C GLY A 187 13.92 16.70 -13.62
N ASP A 188 14.99 17.39 -14.07
CA ASP A 188 14.91 18.73 -14.65
C ASP A 188 14.33 18.73 -16.08
N HIS A 189 14.25 17.55 -16.72
CA HIS A 189 13.76 17.33 -18.06
C HIS A 189 12.41 16.62 -18.13
N VAL A 190 11.71 16.50 -17.00
CA VAL A 190 10.40 15.83 -16.95
C VAL A 190 9.31 16.76 -16.44
N GLU A 191 8.11 16.52 -16.92
CA GLU A 191 6.87 17.11 -16.42
C GLU A 191 6.08 16.05 -15.67
N TRP A 192 5.75 16.34 -14.42
CA TRP A 192 4.98 15.43 -13.57
C TRP A 192 3.47 15.69 -13.68
N VAL A 193 2.71 14.58 -13.85
CA VAL A 193 1.24 14.65 -13.91
C VAL A 193 0.60 13.58 -12.99
N GLY A 194 -0.63 13.86 -12.56
CA GLY A 194 -1.46 12.87 -11.85
C GLY A 194 -2.13 11.93 -12.87
N GLY A 195 -1.75 10.65 -12.87
CA GLY A 195 -2.27 9.62 -13.79
C GLY A 195 -3.43 8.80 -13.21
N GLY A 196 -3.74 8.92 -11.91
CA GLY A 196 -4.80 8.19 -11.23
C GLY A 196 -4.42 6.74 -10.87
N ALA A 197 -5.41 5.85 -10.86
CA ALA A 197 -5.25 4.42 -10.56
C ALA A 197 -4.93 3.60 -11.82
N SER A 198 -4.84 2.26 -11.68
CA SER A 198 -4.32 1.35 -12.72
C SER A 198 -4.92 1.57 -14.11
N THR A 199 -6.26 1.63 -14.23
CA THR A 199 -6.93 1.76 -15.54
C THR A 199 -6.57 3.06 -16.25
N THR A 200 -6.56 4.19 -15.52
CA THR A 200 -6.23 5.51 -16.10
C THR A 200 -4.74 5.63 -16.38
N MET A 201 -3.90 5.06 -15.50
CA MET A 201 -2.45 5.07 -15.63
C MET A 201 -2.01 4.26 -16.87
N LEU A 202 -2.44 3.00 -16.96
CA LEU A 202 -2.11 2.12 -18.09
C LEU A 202 -2.74 2.62 -19.39
N GLY A 203 -4.00 3.05 -19.35
CA GLY A 203 -4.68 3.63 -20.51
C GLY A 203 -4.01 4.89 -21.03
N GLY A 204 -3.51 5.76 -20.14
CA GLY A 204 -2.77 6.96 -20.50
C GLY A 204 -1.42 6.68 -21.14
N LEU A 205 -0.68 5.68 -20.61
CA LEU A 205 0.58 5.22 -21.21
C LEU A 205 0.33 4.63 -22.61
N LYS A 206 -0.65 3.73 -22.74
CA LYS A 206 -1.05 3.09 -24.01
C LYS A 206 -1.50 4.10 -25.06
N ALA A 207 -2.21 5.15 -24.65
CA ALA A 207 -2.67 6.22 -25.53
C ALA A 207 -1.62 7.30 -25.83
N GLY A 208 -0.39 7.18 -25.29
CA GLY A 208 0.68 8.16 -25.47
C GLY A 208 0.45 9.52 -24.75
N LYS A 209 -0.49 9.58 -23.81
CA LYS A 209 -0.70 10.76 -22.94
C LYS A 209 0.45 10.93 -21.96
N PHE A 210 1.05 9.84 -21.55
CA PHE A 210 2.23 9.78 -20.70
C PHE A 210 3.37 9.15 -21.47
N ASP A 211 4.58 9.68 -21.32
CA ASP A 211 5.79 9.10 -21.89
C ASP A 211 6.33 7.96 -21.02
N ALA A 212 6.19 8.13 -19.71
CA ALA A 212 6.48 7.10 -18.73
C ALA A 212 5.50 7.18 -17.54
N ILE A 213 5.40 6.07 -16.82
CA ILE A 213 4.60 5.97 -15.59
C ILE A 213 5.43 5.40 -14.45
N MET A 214 5.12 5.81 -13.22
CA MET A 214 5.51 5.09 -12.02
C MET A 214 4.58 3.88 -11.87
N ALA A 215 5.14 2.69 -11.70
CA ALA A 215 4.38 1.44 -11.78
C ALA A 215 4.65 0.51 -10.60
N VAL A 216 3.60 -0.19 -10.16
CA VAL A 216 3.71 -1.42 -9.38
C VAL A 216 3.98 -2.60 -10.31
N PRO A 217 4.48 -3.75 -9.81
CA PRO A 217 4.77 -4.92 -10.65
C PRO A 217 3.62 -5.38 -11.55
N GLU A 218 2.37 -5.34 -11.08
CA GLU A 218 1.20 -5.70 -11.89
C GLU A 218 1.01 -4.76 -13.09
N TRP A 219 1.23 -3.48 -12.91
CA TRP A 219 1.10 -2.50 -14.00
C TRP A 219 2.25 -2.63 -14.99
N GLN A 220 3.49 -2.83 -14.48
CA GLN A 220 4.65 -3.12 -15.32
C GLN A 220 4.42 -4.39 -16.13
N GLY A 221 4.01 -5.49 -15.47
CA GLY A 221 3.72 -6.77 -16.12
C GLY A 221 2.65 -6.65 -17.20
N ALA A 222 1.54 -5.97 -16.92
CA ALA A 222 0.47 -5.75 -17.89
C ALA A 222 0.94 -4.93 -19.10
N ALA A 223 1.69 -3.85 -18.88
CA ALA A 223 2.23 -3.03 -19.98
C ALA A 223 3.21 -3.77 -20.88
N VAL A 224 4.04 -4.64 -20.28
CA VAL A 224 5.00 -5.48 -21.02
C VAL A 224 4.28 -6.59 -21.79
N GLU A 225 3.35 -7.29 -21.16
CA GLU A 225 2.61 -8.40 -21.77
C GLU A 225 1.72 -7.94 -22.94
N GLU A 226 1.01 -6.81 -22.76
CA GLU A 226 0.21 -6.21 -23.82
C GLU A 226 1.06 -5.47 -24.88
N GLY A 227 2.36 -5.37 -24.69
CA GLY A 227 3.30 -4.86 -25.66
C GLY A 227 3.32 -3.34 -25.83
N PHE A 228 2.72 -2.54 -24.91
CA PHE A 228 2.69 -1.08 -25.02
C PHE A 228 3.67 -0.35 -24.09
N GLY A 229 4.36 -1.06 -23.18
CA GLY A 229 5.34 -0.48 -22.26
C GLY A 229 6.58 -1.33 -22.06
N LYS A 230 7.67 -0.72 -21.62
CA LYS A 230 8.95 -1.36 -21.28
C LYS A 230 9.53 -0.76 -20.01
N PRO A 231 10.12 -1.58 -19.09
CA PRO A 231 10.74 -1.07 -17.88
C PRO A 231 12.02 -0.30 -18.21
N LEU A 232 12.16 0.92 -17.67
CA LEU A 232 13.40 1.71 -17.67
C LEU A 232 14.15 1.59 -16.35
N TYR A 233 13.42 1.51 -15.26
CA TYR A 233 13.95 1.34 -13.91
C TYR A 233 13.13 0.28 -13.21
N ASP A 234 13.80 -0.75 -12.73
CA ASP A 234 13.18 -1.89 -12.06
C ASP A 234 13.86 -2.10 -10.70
N ILE A 235 13.13 -1.94 -9.62
CA ILE A 235 13.65 -2.07 -8.26
C ILE A 235 13.89 -3.53 -7.85
N GLN A 236 13.50 -4.51 -8.67
CA GLN A 236 13.89 -5.90 -8.50
C GLN A 236 15.42 -6.04 -8.68
N ASP A 237 16.02 -5.22 -9.54
CA ASP A 237 17.47 -5.05 -9.57
C ASP A 237 17.95 -4.31 -8.33
N GLU A 238 18.44 -5.09 -7.36
CA GLU A 238 18.96 -4.57 -6.10
C GLU A 238 20.13 -3.59 -6.30
N LYS A 239 20.94 -3.78 -7.35
CA LYS A 239 22.04 -2.88 -7.66
C LYS A 239 21.52 -1.52 -8.14
N ALA A 240 20.47 -1.51 -8.96
CA ALA A 240 19.82 -0.28 -9.40
C ALA A 240 19.20 0.45 -8.19
N TRP A 241 18.50 -0.28 -7.30
CA TRP A 241 17.98 0.26 -6.06
C TRP A 241 19.09 0.87 -5.18
N ASN A 242 20.12 0.08 -4.86
CA ASN A 242 21.20 0.51 -3.96
C ASN A 242 21.99 1.69 -4.49
N ARG A 243 22.13 1.83 -5.83
CA ARG A 243 22.80 2.98 -6.47
C ARG A 243 22.08 4.30 -6.15
N VAL A 244 20.76 4.28 -6.10
CA VAL A 244 19.94 5.48 -5.87
C VAL A 244 19.65 5.69 -4.37
N PHE A 245 19.28 4.62 -3.67
CA PHE A 245 18.75 4.69 -2.30
C PHE A 245 19.77 4.30 -1.22
N GLY A 246 20.86 3.62 -1.57
CA GLY A 246 21.94 3.25 -0.66
C GLY A 246 21.63 2.05 0.26
N GLY A 247 20.51 1.36 0.07
CA GLY A 247 20.14 0.17 0.84
C GLY A 247 18.65 0.09 1.19
N PRO A 248 18.25 -0.81 2.10
CA PRO A 248 16.86 -0.98 2.50
C PRO A 248 16.22 0.30 3.06
N ILE A 249 14.96 0.51 2.73
CA ILE A 249 14.08 1.56 3.26
C ILE A 249 12.74 0.92 3.59
N PRO A 250 12.16 1.13 4.79
CA PRO A 250 10.80 0.69 5.08
C PRO A 250 9.83 1.57 4.29
N VAL A 251 9.23 1.02 3.22
CA VAL A 251 8.41 1.84 2.30
C VAL A 251 6.94 1.67 2.56
N THR A 252 6.43 0.44 2.48
CA THR A 252 5.03 0.16 2.78
C THR A 252 4.89 -0.19 4.26
N VAL A 253 4.19 0.68 4.99
CA VAL A 253 4.04 0.57 6.44
C VAL A 253 2.58 0.54 6.87
N GLY A 254 2.29 -0.22 7.91
CA GLY A 254 1.05 -0.06 8.67
C GLY A 254 1.18 1.14 9.60
N TYR A 255 0.20 2.04 9.59
CA TYR A 255 0.24 3.24 10.41
C TYR A 255 -1.14 3.63 10.96
N VAL A 256 -1.10 4.30 12.10
CA VAL A 256 -2.28 4.70 12.87
C VAL A 256 -2.04 6.08 13.49
N LEU A 257 -3.11 6.77 13.89
CA LEU A 257 -2.98 7.93 14.75
C LEU A 257 -2.56 7.50 16.16
N LYS A 258 -1.71 8.30 16.83
CA LYS A 258 -1.32 8.09 18.23
C LYS A 258 -2.53 7.98 19.16
N GLU A 259 -3.54 8.79 18.91
CA GLU A 259 -4.81 8.74 19.63
C GLU A 259 -5.48 7.35 19.54
N THR A 260 -5.38 6.65 18.40
CA THR A 260 -5.90 5.29 18.24
C THR A 260 -5.13 4.29 19.12
N ILE A 261 -3.79 4.46 19.22
CA ILE A 261 -2.97 3.65 20.13
C ILE A 261 -3.37 3.87 21.58
N GLU A 262 -3.54 5.11 21.99
CA GLU A 262 -3.88 5.47 23.38
C GLU A 262 -5.28 5.00 23.78
N LYS A 263 -6.28 5.13 22.91
CA LYS A 263 -7.66 4.77 23.20
C LYS A 263 -7.99 3.30 23.00
N SER A 264 -7.28 2.61 22.11
CA SER A 264 -7.64 1.25 21.69
C SER A 264 -6.41 0.39 21.35
N PRO A 265 -5.43 0.25 22.28
CA PRO A 265 -4.20 -0.50 22.01
C PRO A 265 -4.47 -1.96 21.65
N ASP A 266 -5.53 -2.57 22.15
CA ASP A 266 -5.92 -3.94 21.81
C ASP A 266 -6.36 -4.07 20.35
N LEU A 267 -7.04 -3.06 19.79
CA LEU A 267 -7.41 -3.06 18.36
C LEU A 267 -6.17 -2.89 17.47
N VAL A 268 -5.22 -2.06 17.90
CA VAL A 268 -3.93 -1.91 17.20
C VAL A 268 -3.17 -3.23 17.22
N GLN A 269 -3.14 -3.93 18.37
CA GLN A 269 -2.50 -5.24 18.48
C GLN A 269 -3.18 -6.28 17.57
N ALA A 270 -4.50 -6.34 17.56
CA ALA A 270 -5.24 -7.25 16.71
C ALA A 270 -4.95 -7.00 15.22
N TYR A 271 -4.97 -5.73 14.80
CA TYR A 271 -4.63 -5.35 13.42
C TYR A 271 -3.20 -5.73 13.04
N VAL A 272 -2.20 -5.39 13.85
CA VAL A 272 -0.79 -5.74 13.61
C VAL A 272 -0.61 -7.27 13.58
N SER A 273 -1.24 -8.00 14.52
CA SER A 273 -1.16 -9.46 14.58
C SER A 273 -1.77 -10.12 13.34
N ALA A 274 -2.93 -9.67 12.87
CA ALA A 274 -3.57 -10.19 11.66
C ALA A 274 -2.69 -9.98 10.41
N CYS A 275 -2.13 -8.77 10.25
CA CYS A 275 -1.21 -8.46 9.14
C CYS A 275 0.11 -9.24 9.24
N TYR A 276 0.68 -9.42 10.45
CA TYR A 276 1.88 -10.21 10.67
C TYR A 276 1.65 -11.68 10.28
N ARG A 277 0.54 -12.27 10.68
CA ARG A 277 0.15 -13.64 10.30
C ARG A 277 0.00 -13.79 8.79
N ALA A 278 -0.59 -12.79 8.13
CA ALA A 278 -0.69 -12.74 6.67
C ALA A 278 0.71 -12.75 6.02
N GLN A 279 1.65 -11.95 6.52
CA GLN A 279 3.04 -11.95 6.04
C GLN A 279 3.71 -13.30 6.23
N GLN A 280 3.54 -13.94 7.41
CA GLN A 280 4.11 -15.27 7.67
C GLN A 280 3.45 -16.35 6.80
N TRP A 281 2.16 -16.22 6.48
CA TRP A 281 1.49 -17.11 5.55
C TRP A 281 2.02 -16.93 4.12
N ILE A 282 2.13 -15.67 3.63
CA ILE A 282 2.73 -15.34 2.34
C ILE A 282 4.14 -15.93 2.21
N ARG A 283 4.95 -15.87 3.28
CA ARG A 283 6.31 -16.42 3.31
C ARG A 283 6.34 -17.93 3.03
N ARG A 284 5.36 -18.68 3.51
CA ARG A 284 5.32 -20.16 3.50
C ARG A 284 4.51 -20.73 2.35
N ALA A 285 3.50 -20.03 1.88
CA ALA A 285 2.60 -20.48 0.82
C ALA A 285 3.32 -20.55 -0.53
N LYS A 286 2.81 -21.38 -1.45
CA LYS A 286 3.27 -21.42 -2.83
C LYS A 286 2.77 -20.20 -3.59
N ASP A 287 3.52 -19.75 -4.60
CA ASP A 287 3.15 -18.57 -5.40
C ASP A 287 1.78 -18.72 -6.05
N ASP A 288 1.47 -19.92 -6.57
CA ASP A 288 0.15 -20.23 -7.15
C ASP A 288 -0.98 -20.16 -6.10
N GLU A 289 -0.74 -20.62 -4.88
CA GLU A 289 -1.72 -20.58 -3.80
C GLU A 289 -2.05 -19.13 -3.40
N ILE A 290 -1.03 -18.26 -3.33
CA ILE A 290 -1.21 -16.82 -3.08
C ILE A 290 -1.98 -16.19 -4.23
N THR A 291 -1.58 -16.50 -5.46
CA THR A 291 -2.20 -15.98 -6.69
C THR A 291 -3.69 -16.34 -6.75
N ASP A 292 -4.01 -17.63 -6.56
CA ASP A 292 -5.40 -18.11 -6.63
C ASP A 292 -6.28 -17.53 -5.52
N LEU A 293 -5.69 -17.29 -4.32
CA LEU A 293 -6.40 -16.66 -3.21
C LEU A 293 -6.80 -15.21 -3.52
N LEU A 294 -5.96 -14.47 -4.25
CA LEU A 294 -6.09 -13.01 -4.39
C LEU A 294 -6.53 -12.55 -5.78
N TRP A 295 -6.25 -13.32 -6.84
CA TRP A 295 -6.50 -12.89 -8.21
C TRP A 295 -7.96 -12.53 -8.44
N LYS A 296 -8.89 -13.51 -8.33
CA LYS A 296 -10.32 -13.28 -8.62
C LYS A 296 -10.97 -12.24 -7.69
N PRO A 297 -10.75 -12.26 -6.37
CA PRO A 297 -11.42 -11.29 -5.48
C PRO A 297 -10.93 -9.85 -5.61
N TYR A 298 -9.66 -9.62 -6.04
CA TYR A 298 -9.04 -8.28 -5.91
C TYR A 298 -8.32 -7.79 -7.17
N MET A 299 -7.85 -8.69 -8.05
CA MET A 299 -6.96 -8.36 -9.16
C MET A 299 -7.40 -8.97 -10.50
N ASP A 300 -8.70 -9.26 -10.65
CA ASP A 300 -9.30 -9.89 -11.85
C ASP A 300 -9.21 -9.03 -13.13
N THR A 301 -8.87 -7.76 -12.99
CA THR A 301 -8.54 -6.86 -14.11
C THR A 301 -7.21 -7.19 -14.78
N PHE A 302 -6.36 -7.98 -14.12
CA PHE A 302 -5.09 -8.48 -14.66
C PHE A 302 -5.23 -9.96 -15.04
N LYS A 303 -4.41 -10.42 -16.00
CA LYS A 303 -4.28 -11.85 -16.26
C LYS A 303 -3.65 -12.54 -15.05
N ARG A 304 -4.04 -13.79 -14.80
CA ARG A 304 -3.52 -14.58 -13.67
C ARG A 304 -2.00 -14.66 -13.67
N GLU A 305 -1.40 -14.81 -14.84
CA GLU A 305 0.05 -14.90 -15.02
C GLU A 305 0.76 -13.61 -14.60
N VAL A 306 0.18 -12.45 -14.89
CA VAL A 306 0.70 -11.14 -14.42
C VAL A 306 0.69 -11.07 -12.90
N VAL A 307 -0.40 -11.54 -12.27
CA VAL A 307 -0.50 -11.57 -10.80
C VAL A 307 0.50 -12.57 -10.20
N LEU A 308 0.68 -13.74 -10.82
CA LEU A 308 1.67 -14.74 -10.39
C LEU A 308 3.10 -14.18 -10.43
N GLU A 309 3.48 -13.53 -11.51
CA GLU A 309 4.81 -12.90 -11.61
C GLU A 309 4.96 -11.76 -10.60
N SER A 310 3.90 -11.00 -10.33
CA SER A 310 3.90 -9.97 -9.27
C SER A 310 4.11 -10.57 -7.89
N VAL A 311 3.48 -11.70 -7.57
CA VAL A 311 3.70 -12.44 -6.30
C VAL A 311 5.18 -12.80 -6.16
N ARG A 312 5.79 -13.37 -7.19
CA ARG A 312 7.22 -13.71 -7.22
C ARG A 312 8.10 -12.49 -7.01
N TYR A 313 7.75 -11.39 -7.68
CA TYR A 313 8.45 -10.11 -7.56
C TYR A 313 8.43 -9.59 -6.12
N TYR A 314 7.23 -9.46 -5.51
CA TYR A 314 7.10 -8.92 -4.14
C TYR A 314 7.83 -9.76 -3.10
N ARG A 315 7.89 -11.08 -3.27
CA ARG A 315 8.64 -11.97 -2.37
C ARG A 315 10.14 -11.65 -2.30
N THR A 316 10.70 -11.00 -3.31
CA THR A 316 12.11 -10.57 -3.32
C THR A 316 12.38 -9.31 -2.52
N ILE A 317 11.33 -8.55 -2.18
CA ILE A 317 11.44 -7.25 -1.50
C ILE A 317 10.71 -7.18 -0.17
N PHE A 318 9.85 -8.17 0.15
CA PHE A 318 9.13 -8.17 1.41
C PHE A 318 10.08 -8.30 2.61
N ASP A 319 9.73 -7.55 3.65
CA ASP A 319 10.28 -7.70 4.99
C ASP A 319 9.51 -8.76 5.75
N TRP A 320 10.18 -9.83 6.14
CA TRP A 320 9.52 -10.99 6.74
C TRP A 320 9.33 -10.89 8.25
N ASP A 321 9.96 -9.93 8.90
CA ASP A 321 9.85 -9.74 10.35
C ASP A 321 9.01 -8.52 10.76
N PHE A 322 8.65 -7.65 9.80
CA PHE A 322 7.85 -6.44 10.04
C PHE A 322 8.58 -5.33 10.79
N VAL A 323 9.87 -5.48 11.06
CA VAL A 323 10.62 -4.54 11.89
C VAL A 323 11.07 -3.33 11.08
N ILE A 324 10.83 -2.14 11.59
CA ILE A 324 11.42 -0.91 11.08
C ILE A 324 12.71 -0.66 11.84
N GLU A 325 13.84 -0.94 11.22
CA GLU A 325 15.15 -0.64 11.79
C GLU A 325 15.42 0.86 11.72
N GLU A 326 15.97 1.45 12.83
CA GLU A 326 16.25 2.88 12.89
C GLU A 326 17.17 3.35 11.76
N LYS A 327 18.22 2.56 11.45
CA LYS A 327 19.18 2.88 10.35
C LYS A 327 18.50 2.95 8.97
N ASP A 328 17.48 2.11 8.72
CA ASP A 328 16.76 2.06 7.45
C ASP A 328 15.69 3.16 7.37
N TYR A 329 15.07 3.48 8.51
CA TYR A 329 14.23 4.67 8.64
C TYR A 329 15.01 5.96 8.37
N GLU A 330 16.21 6.11 8.98
CA GLU A 330 17.09 7.28 8.75
C GLU A 330 17.53 7.38 7.29
N ARG A 331 17.73 6.24 6.61
CA ARG A 331 17.97 6.22 5.17
C ARG A 331 16.75 6.72 4.40
N GLY A 332 15.55 6.29 4.79
CA GLY A 332 14.29 6.79 4.25
C GLY A 332 14.12 8.29 4.41
N MET A 333 14.54 8.87 5.55
CA MET A 333 14.48 10.32 5.77
C MET A 333 15.26 11.11 4.72
N LYS A 334 16.35 10.58 4.16
CA LYS A 334 17.09 11.22 3.05
C LYS A 334 16.26 11.32 1.77
N VAL A 335 15.28 10.43 1.59
CA VAL A 335 14.32 10.46 0.49
C VAL A 335 13.15 11.39 0.83
N TRP A 336 12.56 11.22 2.01
CA TRP A 336 11.29 11.87 2.37
C TRP A 336 11.42 13.36 2.65
N VAL A 337 12.54 13.81 3.28
CA VAL A 337 12.74 15.25 3.54
C VAL A 337 12.79 16.06 2.25
N PRO A 338 13.59 15.73 1.22
CA PRO A 338 13.65 16.56 0.02
C PRO A 338 12.40 16.43 -0.89
N THR A 339 11.52 15.43 -0.65
CA THR A 339 10.44 15.11 -1.60
C THR A 339 9.04 15.12 -1.00
N ALA A 340 8.89 15.02 0.32
CA ALA A 340 7.59 14.76 0.95
C ALA A 340 7.29 15.58 2.20
N VAL A 341 8.27 15.83 3.06
CA VAL A 341 8.13 16.54 4.33
C VAL A 341 9.18 17.64 4.47
N GLU A 342 8.88 18.69 5.23
CA GLU A 342 9.78 19.85 5.38
C GLU A 342 10.95 19.56 6.34
N LYS A 343 10.74 18.69 7.33
CA LYS A 343 11.70 18.41 8.39
C LYS A 343 11.80 16.93 8.69
N ALA A 344 13.00 16.52 9.10
CA ALA A 344 13.20 15.17 9.63
C ALA A 344 12.42 14.98 10.94
N ILE A 345 11.68 13.90 11.03
CA ILE A 345 10.97 13.45 12.22
C ILE A 345 11.81 12.33 12.85
N PRO A 346 12.19 12.41 14.13
CA PRO A 346 12.99 11.39 14.78
C PRO A 346 12.29 10.03 14.80
N TYR A 347 13.05 8.94 14.66
CA TYR A 347 12.54 7.55 14.69
C TYR A 347 11.59 7.28 15.86
N LYS A 348 12.01 7.65 17.08
CA LYS A 348 11.23 7.43 18.31
C LYS A 348 9.88 8.18 18.34
N GLN A 349 9.72 9.22 17.53
CA GLN A 349 8.46 9.96 17.39
C GLN A 349 7.56 9.35 16.32
N ALA A 350 8.13 8.67 15.31
CA ALA A 350 7.43 8.18 14.14
C ALA A 350 7.12 6.68 14.16
N VAL A 351 7.78 5.89 15.05
CA VAL A 351 7.75 4.42 14.98
C VAL A 351 7.46 3.81 16.35
N ASP A 352 6.53 2.86 16.41
CA ASP A 352 6.27 2.02 17.59
C ASP A 352 6.31 0.53 17.22
N MET A 353 7.43 -0.13 17.53
CA MET A 353 7.64 -1.55 17.30
C MET A 353 7.12 -2.46 18.42
N SER A 354 6.45 -1.94 19.44
CA SER A 354 5.97 -2.73 20.57
C SER A 354 4.93 -3.78 20.16
N PHE A 355 4.08 -3.45 19.20
CA PHE A 355 3.03 -4.34 18.67
C PHE A 355 3.61 -5.47 17.83
N VAL A 356 4.62 -5.18 17.00
CA VAL A 356 5.35 -6.20 16.22
C VAL A 356 6.03 -7.20 17.14
N LYS A 357 6.75 -6.73 18.18
CA LYS A 357 7.41 -7.60 19.15
C LYS A 357 6.43 -8.56 19.82
N LYS A 358 5.23 -8.10 20.18
CA LYS A 358 4.17 -8.94 20.75
C LYS A 358 3.63 -9.95 19.73
N ALA A 359 3.40 -9.54 18.47
CA ALA A 359 2.97 -10.45 17.41
C ALA A 359 4.02 -11.54 17.13
N GLN A 360 5.30 -11.17 17.02
CA GLN A 360 6.41 -12.12 16.85
C GLN A 360 6.52 -13.12 18.01
N ALA A 361 6.34 -12.65 19.24
CA ALA A 361 6.40 -13.54 20.42
C ALA A 361 5.25 -14.56 20.42
N ARG A 362 4.06 -14.17 19.92
CA ARG A 362 2.85 -15.00 19.89
C ARG A 362 2.83 -15.99 18.72
N TYR A 363 3.41 -15.64 17.58
CA TYR A 363 3.32 -16.40 16.32
C TYR A 363 4.70 -16.84 15.79
N LYS A 364 5.53 -17.37 16.68
CA LYS A 364 6.84 -17.96 16.35
C LYS A 364 6.72 -19.22 15.48
#